data_03ccb08e250ba7521e6a84ab8e37715d
#
_entry.id   03ccb08e250ba7521e6a84ab8e37715d
#
_cell.length_a   1.000
_cell.length_b   1.000
_cell.length_c   1.000
_cell.angle_alpha   90.00
_cell.angle_beta   90.00
_cell.angle_gamma   90.00
#
_symmetry.space_group_name_H-M   'P 1'
#
loop_
_entity.id
_entity.type
_entity.pdbx_description
1 polymer ?
#
loop_
_entity_poly.entity_id
_entity_poly.type
_entity_poly.pdbx_seq_one_letter_code
_entity_poly.pdbx_strand_id
1 'polypeptide(L)'
;MMGASEAAHNGHSVTLYERNEKLGKKLFITGKGRCNLTNSADIKDFFENIPRNPRFLYSALYGFTNDELVAVINAEGVPTKVERGGR
;
A
#
# COMPACT_ATOMS: atom_id res chain seq x y z
N MET A 1 -8.84 2.96 -3.39
CA MET A 1 -9.32 2.44 -2.09
C MET A 1 -8.67 3.18 -0.93
N MET A 2 -7.35 3.17 -0.73
CA MET A 2 -6.69 3.91 0.39
C MET A 2 -7.08 5.38 0.45
N GLY A 3 -7.00 6.14 -0.64
CA GLY A 3 -7.42 7.54 -0.65
C GLY A 3 -8.89 7.77 -0.31
N ALA A 4 -9.77 6.83 -0.69
CA ALA A 4 -11.19 6.88 -0.31
C ALA A 4 -11.38 6.63 1.19
N SER A 5 -10.63 5.67 1.74
CA SER A 5 -10.62 5.38 3.17
C SER A 5 -10.14 6.58 3.98
N GLU A 6 -9.04 7.19 3.57
CA GLU A 6 -8.48 8.37 4.24
C GLU A 6 -9.45 9.58 4.19
N ALA A 7 -10.05 9.83 3.03
CA ALA A 7 -11.04 10.89 2.90
C ALA A 7 -12.26 10.65 3.81
N ALA A 8 -12.77 9.43 3.89
CA ALA A 8 -13.88 9.07 4.78
C ALA A 8 -13.49 9.21 6.24
N HIS A 9 -12.28 8.80 6.61
CA HIS A 9 -11.75 8.97 7.97
C HIS A 9 -11.68 10.44 8.40
N ASN A 10 -11.40 11.33 7.46
CA ASN A 10 -11.40 12.79 7.67
C ASN A 10 -12.80 13.42 7.55
N GLY A 11 -13.87 12.63 7.59
CA GLY A 11 -15.25 13.11 7.66
C GLY A 11 -15.87 13.51 6.31
N HIS A 12 -15.21 13.19 5.18
CA HIS A 12 -15.77 13.46 3.86
C HIS A 12 -16.77 12.38 3.42
N SER A 13 -17.80 12.79 2.70
CA SER A 13 -18.67 11.86 1.98
C SER A 13 -17.93 11.36 0.73
N VAL A 14 -17.73 10.05 0.62
CA VAL A 14 -16.94 9.44 -0.45
C VAL A 14 -17.76 8.48 -1.27
N THR A 15 -17.71 8.62 -2.60
CA THR A 15 -18.29 7.67 -3.55
C THR A 15 -17.17 7.05 -4.37
N LEU A 16 -17.08 5.73 -4.33
CA LEU A 16 -16.09 4.94 -5.07
C LEU A 16 -16.73 4.26 -6.28
N TYR A 17 -16.29 4.63 -7.48
CA TYR A 17 -16.75 4.02 -8.72
C TYR A 17 -15.79 2.90 -9.15
N GLU A 18 -16.31 1.70 -9.32
CA GLU A 18 -15.59 0.54 -9.85
C GLU A 18 -16.40 -0.09 -10.99
N ARG A 19 -15.79 -0.24 -12.16
CA ARG A 19 -16.45 -0.84 -13.32
C ARG A 19 -16.45 -2.36 -13.35
N ASN A 20 -15.58 -2.98 -12.54
CA ASN A 20 -15.52 -4.43 -12.40
C ASN A 20 -16.54 -4.90 -11.34
N GLU A 21 -16.85 -6.18 -11.35
CA GLU A 21 -17.79 -6.80 -10.39
C GLU A 21 -17.33 -6.70 -8.92
N LYS A 22 -16.01 -6.57 -8.70
CA LYS A 22 -15.42 -6.51 -7.35
C LYS A 22 -14.33 -5.47 -7.30
N LEU A 23 -14.25 -4.77 -6.16
CA LEU A 23 -13.14 -3.90 -5.84
C LEU A 23 -11.82 -4.70 -5.76
N GLY A 24 -10.72 -4.06 -6.15
CA GLY A 24 -9.40 -4.65 -6.00
C GLY A 24 -9.09 -5.82 -6.92
N LYS A 25 -9.80 -6.01 -8.03
CA LYS A 25 -9.58 -7.12 -8.97
C LYS A 25 -8.11 -7.26 -9.39
N LYS A 26 -7.44 -6.14 -9.69
CA LYS A 26 -6.02 -6.16 -10.07
C LYS A 26 -5.13 -6.60 -8.91
N LEU A 27 -5.40 -6.15 -7.70
CA LEU A 27 -4.68 -6.56 -6.50
C LEU A 27 -4.81 -8.06 -6.26
N PHE A 28 -6.01 -8.60 -6.44
CA PHE A 28 -6.30 -10.02 -6.27
C PHE A 28 -5.53 -10.93 -7.25
N ILE A 29 -5.34 -10.49 -8.50
CA ILE A 29 -4.66 -11.29 -9.53
C ILE A 29 -3.14 -11.11 -9.55
N THR A 30 -2.58 -10.15 -8.82
CA THR A 30 -1.13 -9.94 -8.74
C THR A 30 -0.47 -10.97 -7.81
N GLY A 31 0.82 -11.22 -8.02
CA GLY A 31 1.61 -12.09 -7.14
C GLY A 31 1.30 -13.59 -7.26
N LYS A 32 0.71 -14.08 -8.34
CA LYS A 32 0.44 -15.51 -8.58
C LYS A 32 -0.32 -16.17 -7.41
N GLY A 33 -1.43 -15.55 -7.00
CA GLY A 33 -2.25 -15.99 -5.88
C GLY A 33 -1.78 -15.49 -4.50
N ARG A 34 -0.78 -14.60 -4.47
CA ARG A 34 -0.32 -13.91 -3.26
C ARG A 34 -0.46 -12.41 -3.48
N CYS A 35 -0.87 -11.67 -2.47
CA CYS A 35 -0.88 -10.22 -2.52
C CYS A 35 0.48 -9.70 -2.05
N ASN A 36 1.28 -9.15 -2.98
CA ASN A 36 2.48 -8.39 -2.59
C ASN A 36 2.03 -7.01 -2.13
N LEU A 37 2.07 -6.76 -0.83
CA LEU A 37 1.65 -5.51 -0.24
C LEU A 37 2.75 -4.45 -0.31
N THR A 38 3.91 -4.77 0.26
CA THR A 38 5.06 -3.88 0.33
C THR A 38 6.36 -4.68 0.53
N ASN A 39 7.44 -4.01 0.90
CA ASN A 39 8.71 -4.61 1.31
C ASN A 39 9.04 -4.15 2.73
N SER A 40 9.66 -5.00 3.52
CA SER A 40 10.09 -4.73 4.91
C SER A 40 11.46 -4.04 5.03
N ALA A 41 12.04 -3.61 3.92
CA ALA A 41 13.27 -2.83 3.94
C ALA A 41 13.09 -1.48 4.67
N ASP A 42 14.18 -0.93 5.19
CA ASP A 42 14.17 0.44 5.72
C ASP A 42 13.70 1.42 4.62
N ILE A 43 12.94 2.43 5.02
CA ILE A 43 12.40 3.40 4.08
C ILE A 43 13.48 4.10 3.24
N LYS A 44 14.69 4.22 3.76
CA LYS A 44 15.85 4.79 3.05
C LYS A 44 16.25 3.93 1.85
N ASP A 45 16.18 2.61 1.99
CA ASP A 45 16.56 1.67 0.94
C ASP A 45 15.57 1.70 -0.24
N PHE A 46 14.32 2.15 0.00
CA PHE A 46 13.36 2.37 -1.07
C PHE A 46 13.85 3.36 -2.11
N PHE A 47 14.51 4.45 -1.65
CA PHE A 47 14.98 5.49 -2.55
C PHE A 47 16.13 5.04 -3.47
N GLU A 48 16.96 4.11 -3.00
CA GLU A 48 18.03 3.51 -3.81
C GLU A 48 17.48 2.64 -4.95
N ASN A 49 16.27 2.10 -4.75
CA ASN A 49 15.59 1.26 -5.73
C ASN A 49 14.65 2.04 -6.67
N ILE A 50 14.58 3.36 -6.56
CA ILE A 50 13.82 4.22 -7.47
C ILE A 50 14.75 4.78 -8.54
N PRO A 51 14.64 4.29 -9.81
CA PRO A 51 15.65 4.58 -10.83
C PRO A 51 15.65 6.02 -11.33
N ARG A 52 14.57 6.77 -11.14
CA ARG A 52 14.44 8.17 -11.58
C ARG A 52 13.75 9.02 -10.54
N ASN A 53 14.34 10.16 -10.25
CA ASN A 53 13.79 11.23 -9.41
C ASN A 53 13.23 10.76 -8.04
N PRO A 54 14.01 10.00 -7.23
CA PRO A 54 13.53 9.47 -5.94
C PRO A 54 13.08 10.57 -4.98
N ARG A 55 13.68 11.79 -5.06
CA ARG A 55 13.30 12.93 -4.21
C ARG A 55 11.84 13.35 -4.33
N PHE A 56 11.24 13.12 -5.49
CA PHE A 56 9.81 13.41 -5.70
C PHE A 56 8.90 12.63 -4.73
N LEU A 57 9.33 11.44 -4.32
CA LEU A 57 8.55 10.57 -3.43
C LEU A 57 8.88 10.73 -1.93
N TYR A 58 9.83 11.59 -1.56
CA TYR A 58 10.24 11.74 -0.16
C TYR A 58 9.06 12.06 0.75
N SER A 59 8.30 13.10 0.43
CA SER A 59 7.16 13.52 1.24
C SER A 59 6.11 12.41 1.38
N ALA A 60 5.83 11.69 0.30
CA ALA A 60 4.83 10.62 0.31
C ALA A 60 5.29 9.41 1.14
N LEU A 61 6.53 8.94 0.93
CA LEU A 61 7.04 7.73 1.59
C LEU A 61 7.40 7.95 3.07
N TYR A 62 7.83 9.15 3.44
CA TYR A 62 8.02 9.48 4.86
C TYR A 62 6.72 9.91 5.55
N GLY A 63 5.74 10.40 4.80
CA GLY A 63 4.41 10.73 5.34
C GLY A 63 3.53 9.52 5.59
N PHE A 64 3.80 8.39 4.90
CA PHE A 64 3.11 7.13 5.11
C PHE A 64 4.03 5.98 4.71
N THR A 65 4.64 5.35 5.70
CA THR A 65 5.69 4.34 5.51
C THR A 65 5.11 2.96 5.18
N ASN A 66 5.99 2.05 4.74
CA ASN A 66 5.66 0.65 4.55
C ASN A 66 5.19 -0.05 5.84
N ASP A 67 5.77 0.29 6.98
CA ASP A 67 5.38 -0.26 8.28
C ASP A 67 3.98 0.24 8.69
N GLU A 68 3.68 1.50 8.48
CA GLU A 68 2.35 2.06 8.71
C GLU A 68 1.28 1.41 7.80
N LEU A 69 1.62 1.15 6.54
CA LEU A 69 0.72 0.41 5.63
C LEU A 69 0.43 -1.00 6.17
N VAL A 70 1.46 -1.71 6.63
CA VAL A 70 1.32 -3.05 7.23
C VAL A 70 0.44 -2.98 8.49
N ALA A 71 0.67 -1.98 9.34
CA ALA A 71 -0.13 -1.78 10.56
C ALA A 71 -1.61 -1.54 10.25
N VAL A 72 -1.94 -0.72 9.25
CA VAL A 72 -3.33 -0.48 8.81
C VAL A 72 -3.98 -1.78 8.33
N ILE A 73 -3.31 -2.56 7.50
CA ILE A 73 -3.85 -3.82 6.98
C ILE A 73 -4.07 -4.85 8.10
N ASN A 74 -3.13 -4.96 9.03
CA ASN A 74 -3.26 -5.87 10.17
C ASN A 74 -4.38 -5.43 11.13
N ALA A 75 -4.58 -4.13 11.32
CA ALA A 75 -5.67 -3.59 12.13
C ALA A 75 -7.06 -3.93 11.57
N GLU A 76 -7.17 -4.08 10.24
CA GLU A 76 -8.38 -4.56 9.58
C GLU A 76 -8.56 -6.09 9.65
N GLY A 77 -7.75 -6.78 10.46
CA GLY A 77 -7.84 -8.23 10.68
C GLY A 77 -7.22 -9.08 9.57
N VAL A 78 -6.44 -8.50 8.66
CA VAL A 78 -5.75 -9.23 7.59
C VAL A 78 -4.31 -9.47 8.01
N PRO A 79 -3.92 -10.71 8.36
CA PRO A 79 -2.56 -11.01 8.76
C PRO A 79 -1.60 -10.88 7.59
N THR A 80 -0.45 -10.28 7.84
CA THR A 80 0.65 -10.17 6.89
C THR A 80 1.83 -11.03 7.34
N LYS A 81 2.70 -11.39 6.39
CA LYS A 81 3.97 -12.06 6.69
C LYS A 81 5.06 -11.52 5.78
N VAL A 82 6.28 -11.54 6.28
CA VAL A 82 7.46 -11.23 5.46
C VAL A 82 7.96 -12.51 4.80
N GLU A 83 8.12 -12.49 3.49
CA GLU A 83 8.69 -13.57 2.69
C GLU A 83 10.13 -13.24 2.27
N ARG A 84 10.77 -14.20 1.55
CA ARG A 84 12.13 -14.03 1.04
C ARG A 84 12.29 -12.72 0.25
N GLY A 85 13.36 -11.97 0.54
CA GLY A 85 13.64 -10.67 -0.06
C GLY A 85 12.81 -9.52 0.53
N GLY A 86 12.28 -9.67 1.75
CA GLY A 86 11.54 -8.62 2.45
C GLY A 86 10.12 -8.37 1.93
N ARG A 87 9.62 -9.25 1.08
CA ARG A 87 8.28 -9.07 0.48
C ARG A 87 7.16 -9.41 1.45
#